data_15fcd4ef61eaff010a22a21e6a0ffa7c
#
_entry.id   15fcd4ef61eaff010a22a21e6a0ffa7c
#
_cell.length_a   1.000
_cell.length_b   1.000
_cell.length_c   1.000
_cell.angle_alpha   90.00
_cell.angle_beta   90.00
_cell.angle_gamma   90.00
#
_symmetry.space_group_name_H-M   'P 1'
#
loop_
_entity.id
_entity.type
_entity.pdbx_description
1 polymer ?
#
loop_
_entity_poly.entity_id
_entity_poly.type
_entity_poly.pdbx_seq_one_letter_code
_entity_poly.pdbx_strand_id
1 'polypeptide(L)'
;MRRSRSRSSSPPTNLSADTGWRLKRATAADAAALSLVASACFLETFAGILQGVDIVAHCATANDAGVYRGWADDSGIRVVVAEIANGGAPIGYSVLTSPDFPAVETQPDDIELRRIYTLSRAHGTGLGPALMAQALLDARAMGRKRVLLGVYAGNDRARAFYEKQGFEAVGTRQYQVGATLCDDVIYALTL
;
A
#
# COMPACT_ATOMS: atom_id res chain seq x y z
N MET A 1 -5.93 61.75 7.62
CA MET A 1 -5.89 60.40 8.18
C MET A 1 -6.40 59.39 7.16
N ARG A 2 -5.51 58.72 6.42
CA ARG A 2 -5.85 57.66 5.46
C ARG A 2 -5.64 56.32 6.16
N ARG A 3 -6.71 55.53 6.34
CA ARG A 3 -6.64 54.16 6.87
C ARG A 3 -6.27 53.21 5.73
N SER A 4 -5.10 52.59 5.80
CA SER A 4 -4.68 51.49 4.94
C SER A 4 -5.45 50.23 5.29
N ARG A 5 -6.16 49.66 4.32
CA ARG A 5 -6.77 48.33 4.42
C ARG A 5 -5.71 47.29 4.04
N SER A 6 -5.29 46.50 5.02
CA SER A 6 -4.49 45.30 4.78
C SER A 6 -5.36 44.24 4.09
N ARG A 7 -4.98 43.83 2.88
CA ARG A 7 -5.56 42.64 2.21
C ARG A 7 -4.92 41.41 2.82
N SER A 8 -5.68 40.63 3.54
CA SER A 8 -5.30 39.27 3.93
C SER A 8 -5.38 38.38 2.68
N SER A 9 -4.24 37.95 2.18
CA SER A 9 -4.16 36.94 1.16
C SER A 9 -4.35 35.56 1.81
N SER A 10 -5.53 34.97 1.63
CA SER A 10 -5.75 33.56 1.93
C SER A 10 -4.85 32.70 1.03
N PRO A 11 -4.24 31.63 1.54
CA PRO A 11 -3.46 30.72 0.71
C PRO A 11 -4.37 30.02 -0.32
N PRO A 12 -3.86 29.65 -1.50
CA PRO A 12 -4.65 28.99 -2.53
C PRO A 12 -5.16 27.65 -1.98
N THR A 13 -6.48 27.52 -1.94
CA THR A 13 -7.15 26.25 -1.70
C THR A 13 -6.81 25.33 -2.86
N ASN A 14 -5.99 24.33 -2.63
CA ASN A 14 -5.70 23.28 -3.61
C ASN A 14 -7.03 22.54 -3.87
N LEU A 15 -7.67 22.83 -4.98
CA LEU A 15 -8.81 22.09 -5.49
C LEU A 15 -8.31 20.72 -5.94
N SER A 16 -8.20 19.77 -5.01
CA SER A 16 -8.16 18.36 -5.37
C SER A 16 -9.50 18.06 -6.03
N ALA A 17 -9.47 17.59 -7.30
CA ALA A 17 -10.63 17.03 -7.95
C ALA A 17 -11.35 16.10 -6.95
N ASP A 18 -12.67 16.19 -6.85
CA ASP A 18 -13.47 15.36 -5.94
C ASP A 18 -13.39 13.90 -6.41
N THR A 19 -12.34 13.21 -5.97
CA THR A 19 -12.08 11.81 -6.31
C THR A 19 -12.98 10.87 -5.53
N GLY A 20 -13.78 11.39 -4.59
CA GLY A 20 -14.62 10.59 -3.71
C GLY A 20 -13.83 9.81 -2.63
N TRP A 21 -12.50 9.91 -2.60
CA TRP A 21 -11.62 9.29 -1.62
C TRP A 21 -10.46 10.21 -1.23
N ARG A 22 -9.81 9.91 -0.11
CA ARG A 22 -8.61 10.60 0.37
C ARG A 22 -7.58 9.60 0.88
N LEU A 23 -6.30 9.96 0.79
CA LEU A 23 -5.19 9.26 1.42
C LEU A 23 -4.86 9.90 2.77
N LYS A 24 -4.54 9.08 3.76
CA LYS A 24 -4.17 9.51 5.10
C LYS A 24 -2.98 8.68 5.59
N ARG A 25 -1.97 9.33 6.21
CA ARG A 25 -0.97 8.64 7.01
C ARG A 25 -1.69 7.92 8.15
N ALA A 26 -1.53 6.61 8.24
CA ALA A 26 -2.14 5.83 9.30
C ALA A 26 -1.42 6.02 10.63
N THR A 27 -2.18 5.89 11.70
CA THR A 27 -1.74 5.88 13.09
C THR A 27 -2.21 4.58 13.75
N ALA A 28 -1.77 4.29 14.97
CA ALA A 28 -2.23 3.14 15.75
C ALA A 28 -3.76 3.08 15.89
N ALA A 29 -4.46 4.23 15.87
CA ALA A 29 -5.92 4.30 15.92
C ALA A 29 -6.61 3.73 14.67
N ASP A 30 -5.90 3.65 13.53
CA ASP A 30 -6.40 3.14 12.27
C ASP A 30 -6.23 1.62 12.13
N ALA A 31 -5.60 0.94 13.10
CA ALA A 31 -5.23 -0.47 13.04
C ALA A 31 -6.42 -1.40 12.73
N ALA A 32 -7.59 -1.15 13.35
CA ALA A 32 -8.79 -1.95 13.11
C ALA A 32 -9.33 -1.74 11.68
N ALA A 33 -9.31 -0.50 11.17
CA ALA A 33 -9.74 -0.19 9.81
C ALA A 33 -8.79 -0.81 8.77
N LEU A 34 -7.48 -0.79 9.03
CA LEU A 34 -6.47 -1.44 8.19
C LEU A 34 -6.65 -2.96 8.17
N SER A 35 -6.82 -3.60 9.32
CA SER A 35 -7.09 -5.04 9.43
C SER A 35 -8.33 -5.44 8.63
N LEU A 36 -9.41 -4.66 8.73
CA LEU A 36 -10.66 -4.90 8.02
C LEU A 36 -10.46 -4.82 6.50
N VAL A 37 -9.90 -3.72 5.99
CA VAL A 37 -9.71 -3.55 4.54
C VAL A 37 -8.68 -4.51 3.97
N ALA A 38 -7.64 -4.84 4.75
CA ALA A 38 -6.63 -5.82 4.34
C ALA A 38 -7.22 -7.22 4.18
N SER A 39 -8.04 -7.65 5.15
CA SER A 39 -8.71 -8.95 5.09
C SER A 39 -9.72 -9.00 3.94
N ALA A 40 -10.48 -7.92 3.71
CA ALA A 40 -11.40 -7.83 2.59
C ALA A 40 -10.69 -7.91 1.23
N CYS A 41 -9.62 -7.12 1.04
CA CYS A 41 -8.81 -7.16 -0.19
C CYS A 41 -8.13 -8.52 -0.41
N PHE A 42 -7.64 -9.14 0.66
CA PHE A 42 -7.03 -10.46 0.58
C PHE A 42 -8.05 -11.52 0.16
N LEU A 43 -9.24 -11.51 0.77
CA LEU A 43 -10.32 -12.40 0.38
C LEU A 43 -10.75 -12.18 -1.08
N GLU A 44 -10.96 -10.93 -1.52
CA GLU A 44 -11.32 -10.62 -2.92
C GLU A 44 -10.25 -11.11 -3.91
N THR A 45 -8.97 -11.03 -3.54
CA THR A 45 -7.85 -11.38 -4.42
C THR A 45 -7.67 -12.90 -4.53
N PHE A 46 -7.80 -13.63 -3.42
CA PHE A 46 -7.38 -15.02 -3.33
C PHE A 46 -8.53 -16.04 -3.23
N ALA A 47 -9.79 -15.58 -3.17
CA ALA A 47 -10.93 -16.50 -3.25
C ALA A 47 -10.92 -17.24 -4.59
N GLY A 48 -10.96 -18.58 -4.53
CA GLY A 48 -10.83 -19.46 -5.69
C GLY A 48 -9.38 -19.76 -6.13
N ILE A 49 -8.38 -19.17 -5.48
CA ILE A 49 -6.94 -19.43 -5.70
C ILE A 49 -6.38 -20.22 -4.51
N LEU A 50 -6.61 -19.75 -3.29
CA LEU A 50 -6.16 -20.40 -2.06
C LEU A 50 -7.29 -21.20 -1.41
N GLN A 51 -6.92 -22.16 -0.55
CA GLN A 51 -7.89 -22.84 0.30
C GLN A 51 -8.53 -21.86 1.29
N GLY A 52 -9.84 -21.98 1.52
CA GLY A 52 -10.56 -21.07 2.42
C GLY A 52 -9.99 -21.03 3.83
N VAL A 53 -9.51 -22.17 4.36
CA VAL A 53 -8.87 -22.25 5.68
C VAL A 53 -7.57 -21.43 5.74
N ASP A 54 -6.78 -21.39 4.66
CA ASP A 54 -5.54 -20.64 4.57
C ASP A 54 -5.82 -19.13 4.50
N ILE A 55 -6.89 -18.73 3.76
CA ILE A 55 -7.35 -17.34 3.70
C ILE A 55 -7.76 -16.87 5.09
N VAL A 56 -8.58 -17.66 5.80
CA VAL A 56 -9.05 -17.33 7.16
C VAL A 56 -7.88 -17.21 8.14
N ALA A 57 -6.95 -18.18 8.12
CA ALA A 57 -5.77 -18.17 8.96
C ALA A 57 -4.85 -16.96 8.69
N HIS A 58 -4.63 -16.62 7.40
CA HIS A 58 -3.86 -15.44 7.00
C HIS A 58 -4.53 -14.14 7.49
N CYS A 59 -5.84 -14.01 7.32
CA CYS A 59 -6.58 -12.84 7.80
C CYS A 59 -6.52 -12.71 9.33
N ALA A 60 -6.58 -13.82 10.06
CA ALA A 60 -6.52 -13.82 11.52
C ALA A 60 -5.12 -13.51 12.09
N THR A 61 -4.05 -13.71 11.30
CA THR A 61 -2.67 -13.54 11.75
C THR A 61 -1.97 -12.37 11.06
N ALA A 62 -1.70 -12.49 9.76
CA ALA A 62 -0.96 -11.49 9.00
C ALA A 62 -1.73 -10.18 8.79
N ASN A 63 -3.07 -10.21 8.87
CA ASN A 63 -3.94 -9.03 8.81
C ASN A 63 -4.53 -8.64 10.18
N ASP A 64 -4.01 -9.19 11.28
CA ASP A 64 -4.43 -8.80 12.64
C ASP A 64 -4.18 -7.31 12.90
N ALA A 65 -5.08 -6.68 13.64
CA ALA A 65 -4.97 -5.26 13.97
C ALA A 65 -3.72 -4.91 14.79
N GLY A 66 -3.19 -5.85 15.57
CA GLY A 66 -1.93 -5.68 16.31
C GLY A 66 -0.73 -5.52 15.38
N VAL A 67 -0.70 -6.24 14.25
CA VAL A 67 0.33 -6.09 13.22
C VAL A 67 0.33 -4.67 12.65
N TYR A 68 -0.85 -4.16 12.25
CA TYR A 68 -0.98 -2.80 11.70
C TYR A 68 -0.70 -1.72 12.74
N ARG A 69 -1.04 -1.94 14.01
CA ARG A 69 -0.68 -1.04 15.09
C ARG A 69 0.84 -0.95 15.24
N GLY A 70 1.52 -2.09 15.31
CA GLY A 70 2.98 -2.12 15.37
C GLY A 70 3.64 -1.41 14.20
N TRP A 71 3.13 -1.61 12.98
CA TRP A 71 3.65 -0.91 11.79
C TRP A 71 3.39 0.59 11.81
N ALA A 72 2.23 1.03 12.30
CA ALA A 72 1.91 2.46 12.37
C ALA A 72 2.72 3.21 13.43
N ASP A 73 3.16 2.51 14.50
CA ASP A 73 3.98 3.06 15.58
C ASP A 73 5.48 3.03 15.25
N ASP A 74 5.92 2.24 14.24
CA ASP A 74 7.33 2.14 13.84
C ASP A 74 7.71 3.31 12.91
N SER A 75 8.68 4.11 13.33
CA SER A 75 9.18 5.25 12.55
C SER A 75 9.89 4.85 11.24
N GLY A 76 10.38 3.62 11.12
CA GLY A 76 11.00 3.04 9.92
C GLY A 76 10.00 2.54 8.89
N ILE A 77 8.71 2.45 9.25
CA ILE A 77 7.64 1.93 8.41
C ILE A 77 6.72 3.07 7.97
N ARG A 78 6.12 2.95 6.79
CA ARG A 78 5.11 3.89 6.29
C ARG A 78 3.83 3.15 5.95
N VAL A 79 2.76 3.51 6.64
CA VAL A 79 1.43 2.98 6.38
C VAL A 79 0.52 4.12 5.92
N VAL A 80 -0.14 3.91 4.79
CA VAL A 80 -1.13 4.84 4.24
C VAL A 80 -2.45 4.10 4.10
N VAL A 81 -3.53 4.69 4.62
CA VAL A 81 -4.90 4.21 4.41
C VAL A 81 -5.62 5.15 3.45
N ALA A 82 -6.39 4.54 2.54
CA ALA A 82 -7.32 5.24 1.66
C ALA A 82 -8.73 5.09 2.20
N GLU A 83 -9.42 6.20 2.35
CA GLU A 83 -10.77 6.27 2.90
C GLU A 83 -11.73 6.95 1.93
N ILE A 84 -13.00 6.54 1.90
CA ILE A 84 -14.07 7.30 1.26
C ILE A 84 -14.13 8.68 1.91
N ALA A 85 -14.17 9.74 1.11
CA ALA A 85 -14.16 11.12 1.59
C ALA A 85 -15.33 11.43 2.54
N ASN A 86 -16.50 10.87 2.24
CA ASN A 86 -17.68 10.94 3.10
C ASN A 86 -17.82 9.66 3.93
N GLY A 87 -17.76 9.78 5.26
CA GLY A 87 -17.92 8.68 6.20
C GLY A 87 -16.66 7.92 6.57
N GLY A 88 -15.51 8.13 5.89
CA GLY A 88 -14.20 7.59 6.29
C GLY A 88 -14.05 6.07 6.19
N ALA A 89 -14.89 5.38 5.39
CA ALA A 89 -14.76 3.93 5.21
C ALA A 89 -13.44 3.57 4.51
N PRO A 90 -12.63 2.61 5.04
CA PRO A 90 -11.38 2.21 4.42
C PRO A 90 -11.65 1.43 3.13
N ILE A 91 -10.94 1.77 2.05
CA ILE A 91 -11.12 1.17 0.71
C ILE A 91 -9.81 0.72 0.06
N GLY A 92 -8.68 0.96 0.70
CA GLY A 92 -7.38 0.54 0.24
C GLY A 92 -6.29 0.98 1.21
N TYR A 93 -5.08 0.50 0.98
CA TYR A 93 -3.93 0.85 1.81
C TYR A 93 -2.62 0.49 1.14
N SER A 94 -1.51 1.05 1.64
CA SER A 94 -0.15 0.64 1.30
C SER A 94 0.76 0.60 2.53
N VAL A 95 1.78 -0.26 2.47
CA VAL A 95 2.78 -0.42 3.55
C VAL A 95 4.17 -0.50 2.95
N LEU A 96 5.07 0.36 3.39
CA LEU A 96 6.51 0.31 3.12
C LEU A 96 7.24 -0.18 4.37
N THR A 97 8.10 -1.20 4.22
CA THR A 97 8.90 -1.81 5.31
C THR A 97 10.33 -2.06 4.85
N SER A 98 11.19 -2.49 5.76
CA SER A 98 12.48 -3.10 5.38
C SER A 98 12.25 -4.31 4.47
N PRO A 99 13.11 -4.52 3.46
CA PRO A 99 12.99 -5.64 2.53
C PRO A 99 13.14 -7.01 3.23
N ASP A 100 12.36 -7.98 2.75
CA ASP A 100 12.43 -9.39 3.17
C ASP A 100 12.39 -10.30 1.93
N PHE A 101 13.50 -10.30 1.17
CA PHE A 101 13.66 -11.04 -0.07
C PHE A 101 14.96 -11.84 -0.06
N PRO A 102 15.00 -13.05 0.58
CA PRO A 102 16.24 -13.83 0.68
C PRO A 102 16.80 -14.29 -0.68
N ALA A 103 15.97 -14.31 -1.73
CA ALA A 103 16.36 -14.71 -3.08
C ALA A 103 16.91 -13.55 -3.94
N VAL A 104 16.90 -12.33 -3.46
CA VAL A 104 17.39 -11.15 -4.19
C VAL A 104 18.37 -10.38 -3.31
N GLU A 105 19.50 -9.98 -3.89
CA GLU A 105 20.45 -9.13 -3.18
C GLU A 105 19.81 -7.77 -2.87
N THR A 106 19.71 -7.46 -1.58
CA THR A 106 19.17 -6.20 -1.08
C THR A 106 20.28 -5.27 -0.61
N GLN A 107 20.09 -3.96 -0.78
CA GLN A 107 21.01 -2.91 -0.36
C GLN A 107 20.44 -2.17 0.86
N PRO A 108 21.29 -1.48 1.66
CA PRO A 108 20.82 -0.74 2.84
C PRO A 108 19.82 0.38 2.55
N ASP A 109 19.83 0.91 1.33
CA ASP A 109 18.93 1.96 0.85
C ASP A 109 17.73 1.43 0.04
N ASP A 110 17.49 0.11 0.07
CA ASP A 110 16.27 -0.50 -0.43
C ASP A 110 15.11 -0.35 0.56
N ILE A 111 13.89 -0.39 0.03
CA ILE A 111 12.65 -0.49 0.80
C ILE A 111 11.69 -1.45 0.09
N GLU A 112 10.91 -2.18 0.85
CA GLU A 112 9.87 -3.06 0.31
C GLU A 112 8.51 -2.36 0.35
N LEU A 113 7.82 -2.30 -0.79
CA LEU A 113 6.38 -2.09 -0.84
C LEU A 113 5.70 -3.43 -0.52
N ARG A 114 5.60 -3.72 0.78
CA ARG A 114 5.12 -5.02 1.30
C ARG A 114 3.66 -5.25 0.98
N ARG A 115 2.86 -4.18 0.93
CA ARG A 115 1.42 -4.24 0.64
C ARG A 115 0.97 -3.00 -0.12
N ILE A 116 0.17 -3.22 -1.15
CA ILE A 116 -0.64 -2.21 -1.81
C ILE A 116 -1.90 -2.89 -2.33
N TYR A 117 -3.02 -2.52 -1.75
CA TYR A 117 -4.31 -3.14 -2.06
C TYR A 117 -5.41 -2.09 -2.12
N THR A 118 -6.38 -2.35 -2.98
CA THR A 118 -7.64 -1.59 -3.03
C THR A 118 -8.79 -2.57 -3.20
N LEU A 119 -9.93 -2.28 -2.60
CA LEU A 119 -11.16 -3.02 -2.88
C LEU A 119 -11.47 -2.98 -4.38
N SER A 120 -12.01 -4.05 -4.93
CA SER A 120 -12.33 -4.18 -6.36
C SER A 120 -13.24 -3.06 -6.87
N ARG A 121 -14.19 -2.60 -6.04
CA ARG A 121 -15.07 -1.46 -6.36
C ARG A 121 -14.35 -0.11 -6.53
N ALA A 122 -13.13 0.01 -6.03
CA ALA A 122 -12.31 1.21 -6.19
C ALA A 122 -11.36 1.13 -7.41
N HIS A 123 -11.42 0.02 -8.15
CA HIS A 123 -10.65 -0.11 -9.37
C HIS A 123 -11.14 0.85 -10.45
N GLY A 124 -10.21 1.42 -11.23
CA GLY A 124 -10.53 2.42 -12.26
C GLY A 124 -10.78 3.84 -11.74
N THR A 125 -10.82 4.06 -10.41
CA THR A 125 -11.01 5.41 -9.83
C THR A 125 -9.72 6.22 -9.69
N GLY A 126 -8.57 5.68 -10.09
CA GLY A 126 -7.27 6.31 -9.88
C GLY A 126 -6.65 6.04 -8.51
N LEU A 127 -7.33 5.32 -7.60
CA LEU A 127 -6.84 5.07 -6.24
C LEU A 127 -5.52 4.27 -6.22
N GLY A 128 -5.40 3.19 -7.00
CA GLY A 128 -4.17 2.39 -7.06
C GLY A 128 -2.94 3.22 -7.48
N PRO A 129 -2.99 3.96 -8.61
CA PRO A 129 -1.93 4.90 -8.97
C PRO A 129 -1.62 5.95 -7.91
N ALA A 130 -2.63 6.48 -7.20
CA ALA A 130 -2.41 7.47 -6.15
C ALA A 130 -1.69 6.86 -4.92
N LEU A 131 -2.07 5.64 -4.49
CA LEU A 131 -1.36 4.92 -3.43
C LEU A 131 0.09 4.61 -3.83
N MET A 132 0.33 4.20 -5.07
CA MET A 132 1.68 3.97 -5.60
C MET A 132 2.51 5.26 -5.58
N ALA A 133 1.97 6.35 -6.12
CA ALA A 133 2.64 7.65 -6.14
C ALA A 133 3.00 8.12 -4.71
N GLN A 134 2.08 7.95 -3.74
CA GLN A 134 2.35 8.28 -2.34
C GLN A 134 3.45 7.38 -1.76
N ALA A 135 3.44 6.08 -2.04
CA ALA A 135 4.47 5.16 -1.57
C ALA A 135 5.86 5.54 -2.12
N LEU A 136 5.96 5.90 -3.41
CA LEU A 136 7.21 6.34 -4.02
C LEU A 136 7.71 7.69 -3.45
N LEU A 137 6.80 8.63 -3.18
CA LEU A 137 7.12 9.89 -2.49
C LEU A 137 7.66 9.63 -1.08
N ASP A 138 7.01 8.75 -0.32
CA ASP A 138 7.43 8.37 1.02
C ASP A 138 8.81 7.68 1.01
N ALA A 139 9.05 6.76 0.06
CA ALA A 139 10.32 6.07 -0.09
C ALA A 139 11.48 7.08 -0.36
N ARG A 140 11.26 8.05 -1.27
CA ARG A 140 12.22 9.14 -1.52
C ARG A 140 12.46 10.00 -0.29
N ALA A 141 11.39 10.38 0.44
CA ALA A 141 11.50 11.17 1.67
C ALA A 141 12.25 10.44 2.78
N MET A 142 12.26 9.08 2.76
CA MET A 142 13.07 8.24 3.64
C MET A 142 14.51 8.04 3.16
N GLY A 143 14.93 8.69 2.06
CA GLY A 143 16.27 8.56 1.48
C GLY A 143 16.51 7.21 0.80
N ARG A 144 15.46 6.48 0.43
CA ARG A 144 15.58 5.20 -0.25
C ARG A 144 15.85 5.41 -1.73
N LYS A 145 16.59 4.47 -2.34
CA LYS A 145 16.98 4.54 -3.76
C LYS A 145 16.30 3.49 -4.64
N ARG A 146 15.79 2.42 -4.04
CA ARG A 146 15.11 1.36 -4.78
C ARG A 146 13.93 0.83 -3.98
N VAL A 147 12.80 0.61 -4.67
CA VAL A 147 11.61 -0.03 -4.11
C VAL A 147 11.51 -1.43 -4.68
N LEU A 148 11.40 -2.42 -3.80
CA LEU A 148 11.15 -3.82 -4.12
C LEU A 148 9.70 -4.19 -3.78
N LEU A 149 9.12 -5.13 -4.50
CA LEU A 149 7.83 -5.75 -4.14
C LEU A 149 7.77 -7.20 -4.63
N GLY A 150 7.01 -8.03 -3.93
CA GLY A 150 6.65 -9.37 -4.40
C GLY A 150 5.17 -9.41 -4.79
N VAL A 151 4.84 -10.12 -5.87
CA VAL A 151 3.47 -10.30 -6.33
C VAL A 151 3.25 -11.73 -6.80
N TYR A 152 2.11 -12.31 -6.44
CA TYR A 152 1.71 -13.63 -6.91
C TYR A 152 1.79 -13.73 -8.45
N ALA A 153 2.52 -14.71 -8.95
CA ALA A 153 2.83 -14.85 -10.38
C ALA A 153 1.57 -14.94 -11.27
N GLY A 154 0.49 -15.52 -10.75
CA GLY A 154 -0.81 -15.61 -11.43
C GLY A 154 -1.65 -14.33 -11.38
N ASN A 155 -1.19 -13.26 -10.73
CA ASN A 155 -1.91 -11.98 -10.68
C ASN A 155 -1.49 -11.06 -11.84
N ASP A 156 -1.89 -11.42 -13.08
CA ASP A 156 -1.52 -10.69 -14.29
C ASP A 156 -1.92 -9.20 -14.24
N ARG A 157 -3.04 -8.91 -13.60
CA ARG A 157 -3.50 -7.52 -13.45
C ARG A 157 -2.56 -6.69 -12.58
N ALA A 158 -2.12 -7.21 -11.45
CA ALA A 158 -1.18 -6.51 -10.58
C ALA A 158 0.19 -6.39 -11.24
N ARG A 159 0.65 -7.44 -11.91
CA ARG A 159 1.92 -7.41 -12.67
C ARG A 159 1.91 -6.33 -13.73
N ALA A 160 0.89 -6.29 -14.59
CA ALA A 160 0.73 -5.24 -15.60
C ALA A 160 0.64 -3.83 -14.99
N PHE A 161 0.03 -3.69 -13.81
CA PHE A 161 0.00 -2.42 -13.08
C PHE A 161 1.42 -2.00 -12.65
N TYR A 162 2.24 -2.90 -12.08
CA TYR A 162 3.59 -2.57 -11.66
C TYR A 162 4.51 -2.25 -12.84
N GLU A 163 4.44 -3.02 -13.92
CA GLU A 163 5.19 -2.77 -15.15
C GLU A 163 4.85 -1.39 -15.74
N LYS A 164 3.56 -1.00 -15.75
CA LYS A 164 3.12 0.34 -16.16
C LYS A 164 3.65 1.45 -15.26
N GLN A 165 3.96 1.16 -13.99
CA GLN A 165 4.59 2.10 -13.05
C GLN A 165 6.13 2.15 -13.19
N GLY A 166 6.70 1.38 -14.10
CA GLY A 166 8.14 1.33 -14.37
C GLY A 166 8.92 0.31 -13.54
N PHE A 167 8.23 -0.60 -12.85
CA PHE A 167 8.89 -1.70 -12.15
C PHE A 167 9.34 -2.77 -13.16
N GLU A 168 10.51 -3.35 -12.91
CA GLU A 168 11.09 -4.44 -13.69
C GLU A 168 11.20 -5.70 -12.84
N ALA A 169 10.97 -6.88 -13.45
CA ALA A 169 11.13 -8.16 -12.78
C ALA A 169 12.62 -8.45 -12.54
N VAL A 170 12.99 -8.73 -11.29
CA VAL A 170 14.37 -8.96 -10.86
C VAL A 170 14.61 -10.33 -10.24
N GLY A 171 13.57 -11.11 -10.01
CA GLY A 171 13.67 -12.44 -9.44
C GLY A 171 12.34 -13.09 -9.18
N THR A 172 12.38 -14.24 -8.52
CA THR A 172 11.20 -14.99 -8.07
C THR A 172 11.42 -15.48 -6.65
N ARG A 173 10.34 -15.75 -5.92
CA ARG A 173 10.38 -16.45 -4.64
C ARG A 173 9.18 -17.35 -4.49
N GLN A 174 9.27 -18.28 -3.54
CA GLN A 174 8.09 -18.96 -3.03
C GLN A 174 7.62 -18.32 -1.75
N TYR A 175 6.33 -18.06 -1.65
CA TYR A 175 5.69 -17.47 -0.49
C TYR A 175 4.64 -18.41 0.09
N GLN A 176 4.76 -18.73 1.37
CA GLN A 176 3.86 -19.66 2.06
C GLN A 176 2.63 -18.92 2.60
N VAL A 177 1.44 -19.40 2.22
CA VAL A 177 0.18 -18.97 2.81
C VAL A 177 -0.54 -20.19 3.35
N GLY A 178 -0.57 -20.34 4.66
CA GLY A 178 -1.06 -21.55 5.31
C GLY A 178 -0.31 -22.79 4.83
N ALA A 179 -1.01 -23.78 4.27
CA ALA A 179 -0.41 -24.98 3.66
C ALA A 179 -0.04 -24.76 2.18
N THR A 180 -0.46 -23.68 1.55
CA THR A 180 -0.26 -23.42 0.12
C THR A 180 1.04 -22.65 -0.11
N LEU A 181 1.87 -23.15 -1.05
CA LEU A 181 3.09 -22.48 -1.53
C LEU A 181 2.74 -21.75 -2.82
N CYS A 182 2.93 -20.43 -2.85
CA CYS A 182 2.67 -19.59 -4.00
C CYS A 182 3.96 -19.13 -4.64
N ASP A 183 4.01 -19.14 -5.98
CA ASP A 183 5.12 -18.55 -6.72
C ASP A 183 4.88 -17.04 -6.87
N ASP A 184 5.84 -16.24 -6.44
CA ASP A 184 5.85 -14.79 -6.58
C ASP A 184 6.91 -14.36 -7.60
N VAL A 185 6.61 -13.30 -8.34
CA VAL A 185 7.60 -12.51 -9.08
C VAL A 185 8.01 -11.32 -8.20
N ILE A 186 9.33 -11.10 -8.11
CA ILE A 186 9.90 -9.94 -7.42
C ILE A 186 10.17 -8.85 -8.45
N TYR A 187 9.65 -7.67 -8.19
CA TYR A 187 9.84 -6.49 -9.00
C TYR A 187 10.67 -5.45 -8.26
N ALA A 188 11.41 -4.63 -9.00
CA ALA A 188 12.18 -3.50 -8.48
C ALA A 188 11.96 -2.23 -9.30
N LEU A 189 12.02 -1.08 -8.64
CA LEU A 189 12.03 0.25 -9.25
C LEU A 189 13.13 1.09 -8.61
N THR A 190 14.05 1.63 -9.41
CA THR A 190 15.00 2.66 -8.99
C THR A 190 14.29 4.02 -8.91
N LEU A 191 14.52 4.80 -7.81
CA LEU A 191 13.81 6.03 -7.48
C LEU A 191 14.48 7.30 -8.02
#